data_9c8ef631613d746758f5daf167bd08b1
#
_entry.id   9c8ef631613d746758f5daf167bd08b1
#
_cell.length_a   1.000
_cell.length_b   1.000
_cell.length_c   1.000
_cell.angle_alpha   90.00
_cell.angle_beta   90.00
_cell.angle_gamma   90.00
#
_symmetry.space_group_name_H-M   'P 1'
#
loop_
_entity.id
_entity.type
_entity.pdbx_description
1 polymer ?
#
loop_
_entity_poly.entity_id
_entity_poly.type
_entity_poly.pdbx_seq_one_letter_code
_entity_poly.pdbx_strand_id
1 'polypeptide(L)'
;QALDSTRRKIDAQRARYERDQRNAKARLQRMSAREKAVLREKERQEEQLDTAIAELQKLTKGNKAGASFSTRTSNLNLPVEGGRVKRYRDNMAEITGPKGARITAIYEGKVVDVKRNRITNRFDVYIAHGQYITSYANLNSVSVAKGQTVAKNSAIGVIGPAVDIQTMKTEYRLVFGIYPPAGAKKMRASDCFRK
;
A
#
# COMPACT_ATOMS: atom_id res chain seq x y z
N GLN A 1 19.20 16.76 36.34
CA GLN A 1 17.74 16.45 36.23
C GLN A 1 17.32 16.17 34.76
N ALA A 2 17.67 17.00 33.75
CA ALA A 2 17.28 16.77 32.35
C ALA A 2 17.92 15.50 31.73
N LEU A 3 19.20 15.26 32.00
CA LEU A 3 19.95 14.07 31.57
C LEU A 3 19.35 12.77 32.14
N ASP A 4 18.95 12.78 33.41
CA ASP A 4 18.34 11.61 34.05
C ASP A 4 16.95 11.28 33.44
N SER A 5 16.17 12.33 33.14
CA SER A 5 14.89 12.18 32.49
C SER A 5 15.04 11.57 31.08
N THR A 6 16.02 12.04 30.31
CA THR A 6 16.31 11.50 28.96
C THR A 6 16.80 10.07 29.04
N ARG A 7 17.68 9.74 29.98
CA ARG A 7 18.16 8.39 30.19
C ARG A 7 17.03 7.42 30.53
N ARG A 8 16.14 7.79 31.45
CA ARG A 8 14.95 6.98 31.78
C ARG A 8 14.04 6.72 30.57
N LYS A 9 13.87 7.73 29.70
CA LYS A 9 13.08 7.59 28.47
C LYS A 9 13.72 6.60 27.51
N ILE A 10 15.04 6.67 27.33
CA ILE A 10 15.80 5.76 26.46
C ILE A 10 15.72 4.33 27.00
N ASP A 11 15.93 4.15 28.30
CA ASP A 11 15.85 2.82 28.94
C ASP A 11 14.43 2.22 28.82
N ALA A 12 13.40 3.04 28.98
CA ALA A 12 12.01 2.62 28.82
C ALA A 12 11.71 2.22 27.37
N GLN A 13 12.18 2.98 26.37
CA GLN A 13 12.05 2.64 24.97
C GLN A 13 12.77 1.34 24.62
N ARG A 14 13.99 1.16 25.15
CA ARG A 14 14.78 -0.06 24.94
C ARG A 14 14.09 -1.30 25.50
N ALA A 15 13.59 -1.20 26.73
CA ALA A 15 12.84 -2.27 27.37
C ALA A 15 11.54 -2.63 26.58
N ARG A 16 10.85 -1.62 26.05
CA ARG A 16 9.68 -1.81 25.20
C ARG A 16 10.04 -2.52 23.92
N TYR A 17 11.07 -2.06 23.22
CA TYR A 17 11.57 -2.68 21.99
C TYR A 17 11.96 -4.16 22.21
N GLU A 18 12.71 -4.47 23.27
CA GLU A 18 13.09 -5.85 23.59
C GLU A 18 11.88 -6.74 23.91
N ARG A 19 10.87 -6.18 24.58
CA ARG A 19 9.60 -6.89 24.85
C ARG A 19 8.85 -7.18 23.56
N ASP A 20 8.74 -6.20 22.68
CA ASP A 20 8.05 -6.35 21.40
C ASP A 20 8.77 -7.37 20.50
N GLN A 21 10.10 -7.37 20.50
CA GLN A 21 10.91 -8.38 19.82
C GLN A 21 10.68 -9.80 20.35
N ARG A 22 10.64 -9.97 21.68
CA ARG A 22 10.35 -11.27 22.28
C ARG A 22 8.94 -11.76 21.96
N ASN A 23 7.97 -10.88 22.01
CA ASN A 23 6.58 -11.20 21.67
C ASN A 23 6.43 -11.59 20.21
N ALA A 24 7.07 -10.86 19.30
CA ALA A 24 7.08 -11.18 17.87
C ALA A 24 7.72 -12.54 17.58
N LYS A 25 8.85 -12.84 18.22
CA LYS A 25 9.55 -14.14 18.11
C LYS A 25 8.69 -15.28 18.64
N ALA A 26 8.08 -15.11 19.81
CA ALA A 26 7.19 -16.10 20.40
C ALA A 26 5.96 -16.37 19.52
N ARG A 27 5.38 -15.31 18.92
CA ARG A 27 4.27 -15.43 17.97
C ARG A 27 4.66 -16.23 16.74
N LEU A 28 5.82 -15.95 16.14
CA LEU A 28 6.35 -16.68 14.99
C LEU A 28 6.54 -18.17 15.29
N GLN A 29 7.03 -18.51 16.48
CA GLN A 29 7.21 -19.91 16.90
C GLN A 29 5.88 -20.67 17.03
N ARG A 30 4.80 -19.99 17.37
CA ARG A 30 3.46 -20.58 17.51
C ARG A 30 2.69 -20.70 16.20
N MET A 31 3.16 -20.05 15.15
CA MET A 31 2.49 -20.06 13.84
C MET A 31 2.65 -21.41 13.15
N SER A 32 1.57 -21.87 12.50
CA SER A 32 1.62 -23.01 11.60
C SER A 32 2.49 -22.72 10.36
N ALA A 33 2.90 -23.76 9.64
CA ALA A 33 3.67 -23.62 8.40
C ALA A 33 2.91 -22.78 7.36
N ARG A 34 1.58 -22.94 7.28
CA ARG A 34 0.72 -22.18 6.36
C ARG A 34 0.68 -20.70 6.73
N GLU A 35 0.53 -20.37 8.00
CA GLU A 35 0.57 -18.99 8.48
C GLU A 35 1.91 -18.32 8.22
N LYS A 36 3.02 -19.03 8.44
CA LYS A 36 4.37 -18.55 8.12
C LYS A 36 4.53 -18.29 6.62
N ALA A 37 3.99 -19.14 5.76
CA ALA A 37 4.05 -18.97 4.32
C ALA A 37 3.28 -17.72 3.87
N VAL A 38 2.08 -17.49 4.43
CA VAL A 38 1.28 -16.29 4.16
C VAL A 38 2.01 -15.02 4.60
N LEU A 39 2.61 -15.03 5.78
CA LEU A 39 3.37 -13.90 6.30
C LEU A 39 4.59 -13.57 5.42
N ARG A 40 5.37 -14.59 5.03
CA ARG A 40 6.54 -14.41 4.15
C ARG A 40 6.16 -13.83 2.79
N GLU A 41 5.04 -14.28 2.22
CA GLU A 41 4.56 -13.75 0.95
C GLU A 41 4.16 -12.29 1.08
N LYS A 42 3.49 -11.92 2.17
CA LYS A 42 3.13 -10.52 2.47
C LYS A 42 4.38 -9.64 2.60
N GLU A 43 5.39 -10.07 3.35
CA GLU A 43 6.65 -9.35 3.52
C GLU A 43 7.39 -9.17 2.19
N ARG A 44 7.43 -10.21 1.36
CA ARG A 44 8.04 -10.16 0.03
C ARG A 44 7.32 -9.17 -0.88
N GLN A 45 5.99 -9.14 -0.86
CA GLN A 45 5.20 -8.19 -1.64
C GLN A 45 5.47 -6.75 -1.20
N GLU A 46 5.58 -6.49 0.10
CA GLU A 46 5.91 -5.16 0.63
C GLU A 46 7.31 -4.72 0.18
N GLU A 47 8.29 -5.59 0.25
CA GLU A 47 9.67 -5.31 -0.20
C GLU A 47 9.76 -5.04 -1.71
N GLN A 48 9.07 -5.83 -2.52
CA GLN A 48 8.99 -5.62 -3.96
C GLN A 48 8.31 -4.30 -4.31
N LEU A 49 7.28 -3.92 -3.56
CA LEU A 49 6.59 -2.66 -3.71
C LEU A 49 7.52 -1.47 -3.43
N ASP A 50 8.24 -1.50 -2.33
CA ASP A 50 9.20 -0.44 -1.95
C ASP A 50 10.29 -0.25 -3.03
N THR A 51 10.82 -1.35 -3.56
CA THR A 51 11.81 -1.34 -4.64
C THR A 51 11.23 -0.72 -5.91
N ALA A 52 10.03 -1.15 -6.29
CA ALA A 52 9.34 -0.62 -7.48
C ALA A 52 9.07 0.88 -7.37
N ILE A 53 8.62 1.34 -6.21
CA ILE A 53 8.36 2.76 -5.96
C ILE A 53 9.64 3.59 -6.05
N ALA A 54 10.75 3.13 -5.47
CA ALA A 54 12.03 3.83 -5.54
C ALA A 54 12.50 4.04 -6.98
N GLU A 55 12.35 3.03 -7.84
CA GLU A 55 12.66 3.13 -9.28
C GLU A 55 11.74 4.12 -9.99
N LEU A 56 10.45 4.07 -9.75
CA LEU A 56 9.46 4.94 -10.38
C LEU A 56 9.61 6.40 -9.96
N GLN A 57 9.96 6.68 -8.72
CA GLN A 57 10.23 8.02 -8.23
C GLN A 57 11.42 8.66 -8.97
N LYS A 58 12.42 7.89 -9.36
CA LYS A 58 13.52 8.37 -10.19
C LYS A 58 13.03 8.80 -11.57
N LEU A 59 12.13 8.05 -12.17
CA LEU A 59 11.58 8.34 -13.51
C LEU A 59 10.66 9.56 -13.52
N THR A 60 9.95 9.84 -12.42
CA THR A 60 9.03 10.97 -12.31
C THR A 60 9.66 12.24 -11.75
N LYS A 61 10.93 12.20 -11.41
CA LYS A 61 11.68 13.35 -10.88
C LYS A 61 11.63 14.54 -11.86
N GLY A 62 11.26 15.72 -11.34
CA GLY A 62 11.16 16.93 -12.14
C GLY A 62 9.82 17.16 -12.85
N ASN A 63 8.90 16.21 -12.82
CA ASN A 63 7.57 16.40 -13.40
C ASN A 63 6.70 17.29 -12.48
N LYS A 64 6.35 18.50 -12.95
CA LYS A 64 5.59 19.49 -12.18
C LYS A 64 4.06 19.29 -12.24
N ALA A 65 3.56 18.39 -13.07
CA ALA A 65 2.12 18.18 -13.28
C ALA A 65 1.36 17.69 -12.02
N GLY A 66 2.07 17.22 -11.01
CA GLY A 66 1.48 16.71 -9.77
C GLY A 66 1.14 17.74 -8.69
N ALA A 67 1.40 19.02 -8.92
CA ALA A 67 1.13 20.06 -7.92
C ALA A 67 -0.36 20.15 -7.54
N SER A 68 -1.27 19.93 -8.48
CA SER A 68 -2.71 19.89 -8.24
C SER A 68 -3.17 18.64 -7.48
N PHE A 69 -2.44 17.53 -7.60
CA PHE A 69 -2.74 16.30 -6.88
C PHE A 69 -2.59 16.50 -5.36
N SER A 70 -1.51 17.10 -4.91
CA SER A 70 -1.24 17.30 -3.47
C SER A 70 -2.29 18.16 -2.76
N THR A 71 -2.93 19.09 -3.47
CA THR A 71 -3.95 19.98 -2.91
C THR A 71 -5.37 19.39 -2.97
N ARG A 72 -5.59 18.38 -3.80
CA ARG A 72 -6.91 17.78 -4.06
C ARG A 72 -7.04 16.32 -3.59
N THR A 73 -6.12 15.85 -2.78
CA THR A 73 -6.09 14.46 -2.28
C THR A 73 -6.97 14.20 -1.06
N SER A 74 -7.83 15.12 -0.70
CA SER A 74 -8.85 14.89 0.32
C SER A 74 -10.19 14.56 -0.31
N ASN A 75 -10.99 13.76 0.39
CA ASN A 75 -12.34 13.43 -0.03
C ASN A 75 -12.45 12.66 -1.36
N LEU A 76 -11.49 11.81 -1.64
CA LEU A 76 -11.49 10.91 -2.80
C LEU A 76 -12.33 9.66 -2.56
N ASN A 77 -12.83 9.07 -3.64
CA ASN A 77 -13.49 7.77 -3.56
C ASN A 77 -12.48 6.66 -3.27
N LEU A 78 -12.92 5.63 -2.56
CA LEU A 78 -12.11 4.42 -2.41
C LEU A 78 -11.84 3.79 -3.79
N PRO A 79 -10.64 3.27 -4.02
CA PRO A 79 -10.29 2.63 -5.30
C PRO A 79 -10.91 1.24 -5.50
N VAL A 80 -11.77 0.80 -4.61
CA VAL A 80 -12.51 -0.48 -4.70
C VAL A 80 -14.01 -0.18 -4.70
N GLU A 81 -14.70 -0.53 -5.76
CA GLU A 81 -16.17 -0.39 -5.80
C GLU A 81 -16.83 -1.31 -4.77
N GLY A 82 -17.69 -0.71 -3.92
CA GLY A 82 -18.30 -1.43 -2.81
C GLY A 82 -17.32 -1.84 -1.72
N GLY A 83 -16.13 -1.27 -1.71
CA GLY A 83 -15.07 -1.59 -0.79
C GLY A 83 -15.22 -0.95 0.59
N ARG A 84 -14.50 -1.54 1.54
CA ARG A 84 -14.39 -1.06 2.91
C ARG A 84 -12.93 -1.09 3.33
N VAL A 85 -12.45 -0.02 3.97
CA VAL A 85 -11.11 -0.02 4.54
C VAL A 85 -11.06 -0.99 5.70
N LYS A 86 -10.17 -1.97 5.59
CA LYS A 86 -9.86 -2.92 6.64
C LYS A 86 -8.88 -2.31 7.64
N ARG A 87 -7.84 -1.65 7.11
CA ARG A 87 -6.78 -1.06 7.92
C ARG A 87 -6.06 0.04 7.16
N TYR A 88 -5.71 1.10 7.88
CA TYR A 88 -4.72 2.09 7.44
C TYR A 88 -3.37 1.83 8.10
N ARG A 89 -2.31 2.04 7.35
CA ARG A 89 -0.93 2.01 7.83
C ARG A 89 -0.13 3.09 7.11
N ASP A 90 0.02 4.25 7.74
CA ASP A 90 0.70 5.42 7.19
C ASP A 90 0.21 5.79 5.77
N ASN A 91 1.06 5.65 4.76
CA ASN A 91 0.73 5.94 3.37
C ASN A 91 -0.01 4.80 2.65
N MET A 92 -0.35 3.73 3.35
CA MET A 92 -0.99 2.55 2.79
C MET A 92 -2.37 2.29 3.39
N ALA A 93 -3.23 1.63 2.62
CA ALA A 93 -4.52 1.14 3.06
C ALA A 93 -4.76 -0.27 2.53
N GLU A 94 -5.24 -1.16 3.39
CA GLU A 94 -5.80 -2.45 3.00
C GLU A 94 -7.32 -2.27 2.87
N ILE A 95 -7.84 -2.52 1.68
CA ILE A 95 -9.24 -2.32 1.35
C ILE A 95 -9.84 -3.64 0.87
N THR A 96 -10.85 -4.13 1.57
CA THR A 96 -11.58 -5.33 1.18
C THR A 96 -12.81 -4.97 0.35
N GLY A 97 -13.22 -5.89 -0.49
CA GLY A 97 -14.42 -5.71 -1.32
C GLY A 97 -15.00 -7.05 -1.73
N PRO A 98 -16.15 -7.02 -2.43
CA PRO A 98 -16.76 -8.24 -2.96
C PRO A 98 -15.89 -8.85 -4.05
N LYS A 99 -16.00 -10.17 -4.24
CA LYS A 99 -15.40 -10.87 -5.39
C LYS A 99 -15.85 -10.20 -6.69
N GLY A 100 -14.89 -9.92 -7.58
CA GLY A 100 -15.17 -9.25 -8.85
C GLY A 100 -15.30 -7.75 -8.78
N ALA A 101 -15.05 -7.12 -7.62
CA ALA A 101 -15.08 -5.66 -7.48
C ALA A 101 -14.07 -4.99 -8.42
N ARG A 102 -14.51 -3.93 -9.09
CA ARG A 102 -13.63 -3.13 -9.94
C ARG A 102 -12.70 -2.28 -9.08
N ILE A 103 -11.45 -2.23 -9.50
CA ILE A 103 -10.44 -1.32 -8.96
C ILE A 103 -10.40 -0.10 -9.86
N THR A 104 -10.42 1.08 -9.25
CA THR A 104 -10.47 2.36 -9.96
C THR A 104 -9.29 3.25 -9.58
N ALA A 105 -8.83 4.06 -10.53
CA ALA A 105 -7.83 5.08 -10.25
C ALA A 105 -8.42 6.15 -9.33
N ILE A 106 -7.71 6.51 -8.26
CA ILE A 106 -8.21 7.53 -7.31
C ILE A 106 -8.21 8.95 -7.90
N TYR A 107 -7.37 9.17 -8.89
CA TYR A 107 -7.18 10.46 -9.57
C TYR A 107 -6.67 10.25 -10.98
N GLU A 108 -6.80 11.28 -11.83
CA GLU A 108 -6.25 11.25 -13.19
C GLU A 108 -4.72 11.14 -13.17
N GLY A 109 -4.18 10.41 -14.12
CA GLY A 109 -2.74 10.20 -14.20
C GLY A 109 -2.35 9.30 -15.37
N LYS A 110 -1.09 8.89 -15.35
CA LYS A 110 -0.50 8.00 -16.35
C LYS A 110 -0.04 6.71 -15.70
N VAL A 111 -0.39 5.59 -16.29
CA VAL A 111 0.12 4.28 -15.86
C VAL A 111 1.61 4.20 -16.19
N VAL A 112 2.44 4.17 -15.14
CA VAL A 112 3.91 4.14 -15.31
C VAL A 112 4.48 2.74 -15.27
N ASP A 113 3.76 1.79 -14.67
CA ASP A 113 4.12 0.38 -14.73
C ASP A 113 2.92 -0.53 -14.41
N VAL A 114 2.98 -1.75 -14.95
CA VAL A 114 2.10 -2.87 -14.60
C VAL A 114 3.00 -4.07 -14.38
N LYS A 115 3.06 -4.58 -13.16
CA LYS A 115 3.89 -5.73 -12.79
C LYS A 115 3.03 -6.95 -12.52
N ARG A 116 3.47 -8.10 -13.01
CA ARG A 116 2.87 -9.40 -12.70
C ARG A 116 3.70 -10.12 -11.66
N ASN A 117 3.09 -10.54 -10.58
CA ASN A 117 3.71 -11.43 -9.62
C ASN A 117 3.65 -12.87 -10.17
N ARG A 118 4.81 -13.46 -10.45
CA ARG A 118 4.89 -14.82 -11.04
C ARG A 118 4.45 -15.93 -10.09
N ILE A 119 4.51 -15.69 -8.79
CA ILE A 119 4.12 -16.68 -7.76
C ILE A 119 2.61 -16.70 -7.60
N THR A 120 1.99 -15.54 -7.37
CA THR A 120 0.55 -15.41 -7.14
C THR A 120 -0.27 -15.27 -8.42
N ASN A 121 0.38 -14.95 -9.52
CA ASN A 121 -0.24 -14.65 -10.82
C ASN A 121 -1.14 -13.42 -10.80
N ARG A 122 -0.94 -12.52 -9.83
CA ARG A 122 -1.67 -11.27 -9.68
C ARG A 122 -0.84 -10.09 -10.16
N PHE A 123 -1.49 -8.94 -10.29
CA PHE A 123 -0.91 -7.75 -10.88
C PHE A 123 -0.87 -6.60 -9.91
N ASP A 124 0.14 -5.75 -10.08
CA ASP A 124 0.28 -4.47 -9.42
C ASP A 124 0.32 -3.37 -10.47
N VAL A 125 -0.49 -2.32 -10.30
CA VAL A 125 -0.55 -1.15 -11.18
C VAL A 125 -0.01 0.06 -10.45
N TYR A 126 0.81 0.84 -11.13
CA TYR A 126 1.39 2.08 -10.63
C TYR A 126 0.97 3.24 -11.51
N ILE A 127 0.40 4.27 -10.91
CA ILE A 127 -0.08 5.46 -11.61
C ILE A 127 0.69 6.68 -11.11
N ALA A 128 1.26 7.45 -12.04
CA ALA A 128 1.90 8.72 -11.73
C ALA A 128 0.92 9.88 -11.91
N HIS A 129 0.85 10.71 -10.89
CA HIS A 129 0.13 11.98 -10.85
C HIS A 129 1.19 13.09 -10.75
N GLY A 130 1.88 13.36 -11.85
CA GLY A 130 3.12 14.13 -11.82
C GLY A 130 4.23 13.38 -11.10
N GLN A 131 4.75 13.94 -10.02
CA GLN A 131 5.77 13.28 -9.17
C GLN A 131 5.18 12.37 -8.09
N TYR A 132 3.88 12.42 -7.87
CA TYR A 132 3.18 11.54 -6.93
C TYR A 132 2.86 10.22 -7.60
N ILE A 133 3.00 9.12 -6.86
CA ILE A 133 2.70 7.77 -7.35
C ILE A 133 1.66 7.15 -6.45
N THR A 134 0.67 6.51 -7.05
CA THR A 134 -0.26 5.62 -6.36
C THR A 134 -0.05 4.19 -6.84
N SER A 135 -0.13 3.25 -5.92
CA SER A 135 0.00 1.82 -6.20
C SER A 135 -1.27 1.08 -5.86
N TYR A 136 -1.60 0.11 -6.71
CA TYR A 136 -2.77 -0.74 -6.60
C TYR A 136 -2.30 -2.18 -6.72
N ALA A 137 -2.09 -2.83 -5.58
CA ALA A 137 -1.50 -4.16 -5.54
C ALA A 137 -2.54 -5.25 -5.28
N ASN A 138 -2.29 -6.44 -5.82
CA ASN A 138 -3.11 -7.63 -5.70
C ASN A 138 -4.36 -7.61 -6.58
N LEU A 139 -4.21 -7.18 -7.84
CA LEU A 139 -5.29 -7.28 -8.82
C LEU A 139 -5.32 -8.67 -9.46
N ASN A 140 -6.50 -9.24 -9.59
CA ASN A 140 -6.70 -10.50 -10.27
C ASN A 140 -6.53 -10.37 -11.79
N SER A 141 -6.95 -9.23 -12.33
CA SER A 141 -6.78 -8.85 -13.73
C SER A 141 -6.58 -7.34 -13.87
N VAL A 142 -5.99 -6.91 -14.98
CA VAL A 142 -5.77 -5.51 -15.31
C VAL A 142 -6.38 -5.17 -16.64
N SER A 143 -6.94 -3.97 -16.76
CA SER A 143 -7.56 -3.44 -17.97
C SER A 143 -6.78 -2.26 -18.57
N VAL A 144 -5.62 -1.94 -18.02
CA VAL A 144 -4.76 -0.84 -18.47
C VAL A 144 -3.35 -1.34 -18.77
N ALA A 145 -2.63 -0.60 -19.58
CA ALA A 145 -1.26 -0.89 -19.96
C ALA A 145 -0.32 0.27 -19.58
N LYS A 146 0.96 -0.04 -19.44
CA LYS A 146 2.01 0.97 -19.23
C LYS A 146 1.96 2.03 -20.33
N GLY A 147 2.00 3.29 -19.92
CA GLY A 147 1.92 4.44 -20.79
C GLY A 147 0.52 5.00 -21.02
N GLN A 148 -0.51 4.28 -20.63
CA GLN A 148 -1.91 4.71 -20.78
C GLN A 148 -2.26 5.83 -19.80
N THR A 149 -2.96 6.85 -20.29
CA THR A 149 -3.58 7.88 -19.44
C THR A 149 -4.91 7.36 -18.90
N VAL A 150 -5.15 7.57 -17.63
CA VAL A 150 -6.39 7.18 -16.95
C VAL A 150 -7.08 8.39 -16.34
N ALA A 151 -8.39 8.39 -16.40
CA ALA A 151 -9.22 9.41 -15.75
C ALA A 151 -9.48 9.04 -14.27
N LYS A 152 -9.78 10.02 -13.46
CA LYS A 152 -10.25 9.82 -12.09
C LYS A 152 -11.46 8.88 -12.07
N ASN A 153 -11.47 7.92 -11.16
CA ASN A 153 -12.52 6.91 -10.98
C ASN A 153 -12.71 5.94 -12.16
N SER A 154 -11.81 5.93 -13.15
CA SER A 154 -11.85 4.94 -14.23
C SER A 154 -11.35 3.58 -13.77
N ALA A 155 -11.91 2.51 -14.31
CA ALA A 155 -11.51 1.14 -13.99
C ALA A 155 -10.11 0.83 -14.49
N ILE A 156 -9.29 0.20 -13.64
CA ILE A 156 -7.93 -0.25 -13.98
C ILE A 156 -7.75 -1.75 -13.84
N GLY A 157 -8.67 -2.45 -13.20
CA GLY A 157 -8.62 -3.89 -13.03
C GLY A 157 -9.69 -4.41 -12.08
N VAL A 158 -9.50 -5.63 -11.62
CA VAL A 158 -10.40 -6.35 -10.72
C VAL A 158 -9.64 -6.82 -9.49
N ILE A 159 -10.28 -6.74 -8.33
CA ILE A 159 -9.72 -7.12 -7.04
C ILE A 159 -9.31 -8.60 -7.00
N GLY A 160 -8.15 -8.89 -6.41
CA GLY A 160 -7.63 -10.24 -6.23
C GLY A 160 -7.92 -10.83 -4.85
N PRO A 161 -7.87 -12.16 -4.73
CA PRO A 161 -8.01 -12.85 -3.45
C PRO A 161 -6.76 -12.69 -2.60
N ALA A 162 -6.95 -12.73 -1.28
CA ALA A 162 -5.90 -12.75 -0.29
C ALA A 162 -6.34 -13.58 0.93
N VAL A 163 -5.39 -14.04 1.72
CA VAL A 163 -5.68 -14.75 2.96
C VAL A 163 -5.54 -13.79 4.14
N ASP A 164 -6.59 -13.68 4.94
CA ASP A 164 -6.52 -13.00 6.23
C ASP A 164 -5.71 -13.86 7.21
N ILE A 165 -4.58 -13.35 7.67
CA ILE A 165 -3.67 -14.10 8.55
C ILE A 165 -4.26 -14.40 9.93
N GLN A 166 -5.22 -13.61 10.38
CA GLN A 166 -5.86 -13.80 11.69
C GLN A 166 -6.92 -14.90 11.66
N THR A 167 -7.72 -14.94 10.59
CA THR A 167 -8.82 -15.90 10.44
C THR A 167 -8.48 -17.07 9.54
N MET A 168 -7.39 -16.98 8.76
CA MET A 168 -6.99 -17.91 7.70
C MET A 168 -8.07 -18.13 6.62
N LYS A 169 -9.01 -17.20 6.51
CA LYS A 169 -10.06 -17.21 5.48
C LYS A 169 -9.62 -16.40 4.26
N THR A 170 -10.11 -16.80 3.11
CA THR A 170 -9.94 -16.03 1.88
C THR A 170 -10.86 -14.81 1.89
N GLU A 171 -10.30 -13.67 1.58
CA GLU A 171 -11.00 -12.41 1.35
C GLU A 171 -10.52 -11.81 0.02
N TYR A 172 -11.21 -10.80 -0.50
CA TYR A 172 -10.77 -10.02 -1.65
C TYR A 172 -10.25 -8.69 -1.15
N ARG A 173 -8.99 -8.39 -1.45
CA ARG A 173 -8.27 -7.26 -0.85
C ARG A 173 -7.38 -6.57 -1.85
N LEU A 174 -7.48 -5.24 -1.87
CA LEU A 174 -6.53 -4.35 -2.52
C LEU A 174 -5.57 -3.81 -1.48
N VAL A 175 -4.29 -3.74 -1.80
CA VAL A 175 -3.31 -2.95 -1.06
C VAL A 175 -3.04 -1.69 -1.86
N PHE A 176 -3.51 -0.57 -1.33
CA PHE A 176 -3.33 0.76 -1.91
C PHE A 176 -2.17 1.48 -1.22
N GLY A 177 -1.39 2.22 -1.99
CA GLY A 177 -0.32 3.07 -1.47
C GLY A 177 -0.27 4.42 -2.17
N ILE A 178 0.14 5.45 -1.44
CA ILE A 178 0.36 6.79 -1.96
C ILE A 178 1.76 7.26 -1.61
N TYR A 179 2.50 7.73 -2.59
CA TYR A 179 3.92 8.04 -2.47
C TYR A 179 4.19 9.45 -3.00
N PRO A 180 4.51 10.42 -2.12
CA PRO A 180 4.96 11.73 -2.54
C PRO A 180 6.37 11.67 -3.12
N PRO A 181 6.82 12.70 -3.88
CA PRO A 181 8.20 12.76 -4.33
C PRO A 181 9.17 12.77 -3.14
N ALA A 182 10.39 12.29 -3.36
CA ALA A 182 11.43 12.25 -2.34
C ALA A 182 11.67 13.65 -1.75
N GLY A 183 11.71 13.76 -0.42
CA GLY A 183 11.88 15.01 0.32
C GLY A 183 10.60 15.83 0.51
N ALA A 184 9.48 15.44 -0.08
CA ALA A 184 8.19 16.08 0.17
C ALA A 184 7.56 15.61 1.50
N LYS A 185 6.57 16.36 1.98
CA LYS A 185 5.80 16.00 3.18
C LYS A 185 5.16 14.61 3.00
N LYS A 186 5.31 13.76 4.01
CA LYS A 186 4.67 12.44 4.05
C LYS A 186 3.14 12.58 3.96
N MET A 187 2.53 11.67 3.22
CA MET A 187 1.07 11.59 3.06
C MET A 187 0.53 10.36 3.79
N ARG A 188 -0.62 10.50 4.42
CA ARG A 188 -1.35 9.38 5.01
C ARG A 188 -2.50 8.97 4.09
N ALA A 189 -2.66 7.68 3.86
CA ALA A 189 -3.79 7.17 3.09
C ALA A 189 -5.16 7.53 3.73
N SER A 190 -5.22 7.59 5.06
CA SER A 190 -6.43 7.97 5.80
C SER A 190 -6.91 9.40 5.54
N ASP A 191 -6.03 10.29 5.08
CA ASP A 191 -6.37 11.68 4.78
C ASP A 191 -6.92 11.85 3.35
N CYS A 192 -6.79 10.82 2.50
CA CYS A 192 -7.16 10.88 1.09
C CYS A 192 -8.63 10.58 0.81
N PHE A 193 -9.23 9.68 1.57
CA PHE A 193 -10.56 9.14 1.27
C PHE A 193 -11.67 9.83 2.05
N ARG A 194 -12.88 9.81 1.43
CA ARG A 194 -14.12 10.23 2.11
C ARG A 194 -14.32 9.40 3.38
N LYS A 195 -14.72 10.08 4.43
CA LYS A 195 -15.16 9.47 5.68
C LYS A 195 -16.61 9.05 5.57
#